data_305947368d4d443f3d57ef3b03868f98
#
_entry.id   305947368d4d443f3d57ef3b03868f98
#
_cell.length_a   1.000
_cell.length_b   1.000
_cell.length_c   1.000
_cell.angle_alpha   90.00
_cell.angle_beta   90.00
_cell.angle_gamma   90.00
#
_symmetry.space_group_name_H-M   'P 1'
#
loop_
_entity.id
_entity.type
_entity.pdbx_description
1 polymer ?
#
loop_
_entity_poly.entity_id
_entity_poly.type
_entity_poly.pdbx_seq_one_letter_code
_entity_poly.pdbx_strand_id
1 'polypeptide(L)'
;MPGLLNILRGLRKGQEKEAKILVVGLDNTGKTTILKALSDEDTENIAPTQGFHIKALAKDGFKLNVWDIGGQKAIRAYWSNYYEGTDGLVFVVDSSDEQRLGECLEELTTLLQEDDLKDVPLLVFANKQDLDLALEAQEVMEHTKLEDIDNRVWTIQACSALTKEGLEEGMEWLVKTITEKKESS
;
A
#
# COMPACT_ATOMS: atom_id res chain seq x y z
N MET A 1 1.97 -14.98 -13.55
CA MET A 1 1.93 -14.54 -12.13
C MET A 1 0.54 -14.74 -11.59
N PRO A 2 0.40 -15.43 -10.48
CA PRO A 2 -0.88 -15.48 -9.81
C PRO A 2 -1.21 -14.08 -9.26
N GLY A 3 -2.41 -13.57 -9.49
CA GLY A 3 -2.85 -12.30 -8.94
C GLY A 3 -3.12 -12.36 -7.44
N LEU A 4 -3.44 -11.23 -6.80
CA LEU A 4 -3.79 -11.13 -5.37
C LEU A 4 -4.83 -12.18 -4.93
N LEU A 5 -5.73 -12.56 -5.82
CA LEU A 5 -6.71 -13.62 -5.57
C LEU A 5 -6.09 -14.99 -5.25
N ASN A 6 -4.88 -15.26 -5.76
CA ASN A 6 -4.16 -16.50 -5.44
C ASN A 6 -3.46 -16.45 -4.09
N ILE A 7 -3.04 -15.27 -3.65
CA ILE A 7 -2.54 -15.05 -2.29
C ILE A 7 -3.64 -15.39 -1.28
N LEU A 8 -4.85 -14.94 -1.55
CA LEU A 8 -6.02 -15.19 -0.70
C LEU A 8 -6.43 -16.67 -0.64
N ARG A 9 -6.06 -17.49 -1.64
CA ARG A 9 -6.31 -18.95 -1.63
C ARG A 9 -5.54 -19.71 -0.55
N GLY A 10 -4.39 -19.22 -0.16
CA GLY A 10 -3.54 -19.85 0.87
C GLY A 10 -4.05 -19.60 2.29
N LEU A 11 -5.00 -18.70 2.47
CA LEU A 11 -5.60 -18.41 3.76
C LEU A 11 -6.67 -19.46 4.09
N ARG A 12 -6.59 -20.03 5.28
CA ARG A 12 -7.42 -21.18 5.71
C ARG A 12 -8.92 -20.95 5.52
N LYS A 13 -9.60 -21.98 5.01
CA LYS A 13 -11.07 -22.09 5.02
C LYS A 13 -11.62 -21.97 6.43
N GLY A 14 -12.40 -20.95 6.69
CA GLY A 14 -13.18 -20.80 7.93
C GLY A 14 -13.55 -19.33 8.14
N GLN A 15 -14.79 -18.97 8.33
CA GLN A 15 -15.41 -17.65 8.51
C GLN A 15 -14.97 -16.58 7.49
N GLU A 16 -15.91 -15.90 6.87
CA GLU A 16 -15.64 -14.72 6.03
C GLU A 16 -14.78 -13.73 6.82
N LYS A 17 -13.53 -13.56 6.41
CA LYS A 17 -12.63 -12.54 6.96
C LYS A 17 -12.64 -11.34 6.03
N GLU A 18 -12.88 -10.18 6.58
CA GLU A 18 -12.87 -8.93 5.85
C GLU A 18 -11.74 -8.03 6.38
N ALA A 19 -11.02 -7.37 5.49
CA ALA A 19 -10.00 -6.40 5.84
C ALA A 19 -10.13 -5.15 4.97
N LYS A 20 -9.94 -3.98 5.58
CA LYS A 20 -9.81 -2.70 4.89
C LYS A 20 -8.35 -2.34 4.75
N ILE A 21 -7.90 -2.15 3.52
CA ILE A 21 -6.56 -1.67 3.20
C ILE A 21 -6.65 -0.27 2.60
N LEU A 22 -5.90 0.66 3.17
CA LEU A 22 -5.80 2.02 2.68
C LEU A 22 -4.50 2.16 1.88
N VAL A 23 -4.60 2.62 0.63
CA VAL A 23 -3.45 2.87 -0.24
C VAL A 23 -3.29 4.37 -0.44
N VAL A 24 -2.22 4.91 0.06
CA VAL A 24 -1.90 6.35 0.00
C VAL A 24 -0.47 6.58 -0.47
N GLY A 25 -0.13 7.82 -0.71
CA GLY A 25 1.18 8.27 -1.21
C GLY A 25 0.99 9.52 -2.05
N LEU A 26 2.07 10.14 -2.46
CA LEU A 26 2.02 11.32 -3.32
C LEU A 26 1.35 10.99 -4.66
N ASP A 27 0.96 12.02 -5.39
CA ASP A 27 0.48 11.85 -6.75
C ASP A 27 1.57 11.28 -7.67
N ASN A 28 1.16 10.55 -8.68
CA ASN A 28 2.04 9.94 -9.68
C ASN A 28 3.04 8.88 -9.14
N THR A 29 2.77 8.32 -7.97
CA THR A 29 3.62 7.24 -7.41
C THR A 29 3.24 5.84 -7.90
N GLY A 30 2.10 5.70 -8.57
CA GLY A 30 1.64 4.45 -9.15
C GLY A 30 0.64 3.65 -8.30
N LYS A 31 -0.04 4.29 -7.34
CA LYS A 31 -1.04 3.64 -6.47
C LYS A 31 -2.13 2.90 -7.26
N THR A 32 -2.81 3.61 -8.15
CA THR A 32 -3.88 3.04 -8.99
C THR A 32 -3.34 1.96 -9.93
N THR A 33 -2.14 2.16 -10.46
CA THR A 33 -1.46 1.17 -11.31
C THR A 33 -1.18 -0.13 -10.55
N ILE A 34 -0.71 -0.03 -9.32
CA ILE A 34 -0.51 -1.19 -8.43
C ILE A 34 -1.81 -1.94 -8.23
N LEU A 35 -2.89 -1.23 -7.91
CA LEU A 35 -4.19 -1.85 -7.65
C LEU A 35 -4.74 -2.56 -8.89
N LYS A 36 -4.62 -1.96 -10.06
CA LYS A 36 -5.01 -2.58 -11.33
C LYS A 36 -4.15 -3.80 -11.65
N ALA A 37 -2.84 -3.72 -11.43
CA ALA A 37 -1.92 -4.83 -11.63
C ALA A 37 -2.25 -6.02 -10.72
N LEU A 38 -2.59 -5.77 -9.46
CA LEU A 38 -3.01 -6.79 -8.50
C LEU A 38 -4.36 -7.44 -8.86
N SER A 39 -5.19 -6.74 -9.59
CA SER A 39 -6.50 -7.22 -10.05
C SER A 39 -6.47 -7.80 -11.45
N ASP A 40 -5.29 -7.90 -12.08
CA ASP A 40 -5.11 -8.31 -13.48
C ASP A 40 -5.90 -7.44 -14.49
N GLU A 41 -6.10 -6.15 -14.18
CA GLU A 41 -6.69 -5.18 -15.07
C GLU A 41 -5.64 -4.50 -15.95
N ASP A 42 -6.11 -3.88 -17.04
CA ASP A 42 -5.25 -3.07 -17.90
C ASP A 42 -4.68 -1.87 -17.15
N THR A 43 -3.37 -1.74 -17.15
CA THR A 43 -2.62 -0.66 -16.49
C THR A 43 -2.25 0.49 -17.43
N GLU A 44 -2.61 0.40 -18.71
CA GLU A 44 -2.40 1.49 -19.66
C GLU A 44 -3.42 2.61 -19.45
N ASN A 45 -3.02 3.82 -19.79
CA ASN A 45 -3.89 5.01 -19.79
C ASN A 45 -4.56 5.34 -18.44
N ILE A 46 -3.80 5.27 -17.34
CA ILE A 46 -4.29 5.64 -16.02
C ILE A 46 -4.24 7.16 -15.83
N ALA A 47 -5.39 7.76 -15.55
CA ALA A 47 -5.49 9.16 -15.15
C ALA A 47 -5.32 9.30 -13.61
N PRO A 48 -4.88 10.49 -13.11
CA PRO A 48 -4.81 10.73 -11.67
C PRO A 48 -6.17 10.49 -10.98
N THR A 49 -6.12 9.86 -9.81
CA THR A 49 -7.32 9.61 -9.01
C THR A 49 -7.83 10.91 -8.39
N GLN A 50 -9.06 11.28 -8.74
CA GLN A 50 -9.74 12.43 -8.15
C GLN A 50 -10.70 11.95 -7.07
N GLY A 51 -10.28 12.05 -5.81
CA GLY A 51 -11.00 11.51 -4.69
C GLY A 51 -10.49 10.13 -4.30
N PHE A 52 -11.29 9.10 -4.47
CA PHE A 52 -10.91 7.74 -4.11
C PHE A 52 -11.57 6.69 -5.01
N HIS A 53 -10.97 5.51 -5.05
CA HIS A 53 -11.57 4.31 -5.64
C HIS A 53 -11.57 3.18 -4.62
N ILE A 54 -12.65 2.41 -4.56
CA ILE A 54 -12.72 1.20 -3.73
C ILE A 54 -12.77 -0.01 -4.64
N LYS A 55 -11.90 -0.97 -4.37
CA LYS A 55 -11.92 -2.25 -5.04
C LYS A 55 -12.07 -3.37 -4.02
N ALA A 56 -13.12 -4.17 -4.18
CA ALA A 56 -13.35 -5.35 -3.38
C ALA A 56 -12.80 -6.58 -4.09
N LEU A 57 -11.91 -7.30 -3.43
CA LEU A 57 -11.34 -8.56 -3.88
C LEU A 57 -11.81 -9.64 -2.93
N ALA A 58 -12.65 -10.55 -3.40
CA ALA A 58 -13.22 -11.62 -2.58
C ALA A 58 -12.90 -12.99 -3.17
N LYS A 59 -12.38 -13.89 -2.33
CA LYS A 59 -12.16 -15.29 -2.71
C LYS A 59 -12.02 -16.19 -1.47
N ASP A 60 -12.60 -17.38 -1.56
CA ASP A 60 -12.48 -18.45 -0.57
C ASP A 60 -12.76 -18.01 0.89
N GLY A 61 -13.76 -17.12 1.07
CA GLY A 61 -14.17 -16.62 2.37
C GLY A 61 -13.33 -15.44 2.92
N PHE A 62 -12.45 -14.87 2.12
CA PHE A 62 -11.71 -13.66 2.47
C PHE A 62 -12.09 -12.51 1.54
N LYS A 63 -12.43 -11.37 2.12
CA LYS A 63 -12.77 -10.14 1.40
C LYS A 63 -11.80 -9.02 1.76
N LEU A 64 -11.14 -8.49 0.74
CA LEU A 64 -10.20 -7.40 0.86
C LEU A 64 -10.80 -6.15 0.21
N ASN A 65 -11.08 -5.13 1.02
CA ASN A 65 -11.54 -3.83 0.54
C ASN A 65 -10.34 -2.89 0.45
N VAL A 66 -9.91 -2.60 -0.77
CA VAL A 66 -8.75 -1.74 -1.02
C VAL A 66 -9.22 -0.36 -1.44
N TRP A 67 -8.83 0.64 -0.66
CA TRP A 67 -9.16 2.05 -0.86
C TRP A 67 -7.96 2.77 -1.46
N ASP A 68 -8.03 3.09 -2.73
CA ASP A 68 -7.04 3.89 -3.45
C ASP A 68 -7.42 5.37 -3.35
N ILE A 69 -6.66 6.12 -2.57
CA ILE A 69 -6.93 7.53 -2.31
C ILE A 69 -6.00 8.41 -3.16
N GLY A 70 -6.57 9.43 -3.79
CA GLY A 70 -5.81 10.38 -4.60
C GLY A 70 -4.66 11.04 -3.83
N GLY A 71 -3.48 11.12 -4.47
CA GLY A 71 -2.25 11.64 -3.87
C GLY A 71 -1.94 13.10 -4.16
N GLN A 72 -2.80 13.80 -4.90
CA GLN A 72 -2.62 15.22 -5.20
C GLN A 72 -2.65 16.04 -3.92
N LYS A 73 -1.77 17.04 -3.81
CA LYS A 73 -1.59 17.84 -2.59
C LYS A 73 -2.90 18.41 -2.03
N ALA A 74 -3.78 18.90 -2.89
CA ALA A 74 -5.08 19.43 -2.50
C ALA A 74 -6.03 18.38 -1.90
N ILE A 75 -5.83 17.10 -2.21
CA ILE A 75 -6.67 15.99 -1.76
C ILE A 75 -6.16 15.40 -0.43
N ARG A 76 -4.88 15.50 -0.12
CA ARG A 76 -4.26 14.89 1.08
C ARG A 76 -4.89 15.38 2.38
N ALA A 77 -5.39 16.61 2.43
CA ALA A 77 -6.11 17.15 3.58
C ALA A 77 -7.38 16.34 3.92
N TYR A 78 -7.92 15.59 2.96
CA TYR A 78 -9.10 14.75 3.12
C TYR A 78 -8.80 13.29 3.41
N TRP A 79 -7.53 12.89 3.46
CA TRP A 79 -7.14 11.50 3.73
C TRP A 79 -7.70 10.99 5.05
N SER A 80 -7.74 11.84 6.07
CA SER A 80 -8.27 11.49 7.39
C SER A 80 -9.71 11.00 7.39
N ASN A 81 -10.51 11.38 6.39
CA ASN A 81 -11.89 10.91 6.25
C ASN A 81 -11.99 9.39 5.99
N TYR A 82 -10.87 8.75 5.63
CA TYR A 82 -10.82 7.34 5.23
C TYR A 82 -10.09 6.44 6.23
N TYR A 83 -9.58 6.97 7.33
CA TYR A 83 -8.70 6.24 8.26
C TYR A 83 -9.45 5.25 9.15
N GLU A 84 -10.68 5.56 9.54
CA GLU A 84 -11.45 4.72 10.45
C GLU A 84 -11.62 3.30 9.93
N GLY A 85 -11.38 2.33 10.80
CA GLY A 85 -11.55 0.90 10.47
C GLY A 85 -10.48 0.32 9.53
N THR A 86 -9.37 1.03 9.32
CA THR A 86 -8.25 0.54 8.49
C THR A 86 -7.51 -0.58 9.21
N ASP A 87 -7.36 -1.71 8.54
CA ASP A 87 -6.65 -2.89 9.04
C ASP A 87 -5.20 -2.97 8.55
N GLY A 88 -4.92 -2.39 7.40
CA GLY A 88 -3.59 -2.33 6.81
C GLY A 88 -3.37 -1.04 6.02
N LEU A 89 -2.14 -0.53 6.06
CA LEU A 89 -1.74 0.70 5.40
C LEU A 89 -0.66 0.40 4.36
N VAL A 90 -0.89 0.85 3.14
CA VAL A 90 0.08 0.80 2.04
C VAL A 90 0.46 2.23 1.68
N PHE A 91 1.74 2.55 1.80
CA PHE A 91 2.30 3.83 1.36
C PHE A 91 3.17 3.59 0.12
N VAL A 92 2.84 4.26 -0.99
CA VAL A 92 3.54 4.07 -2.26
C VAL A 92 4.49 5.22 -2.53
N VAL A 93 5.75 4.89 -2.81
CA VAL A 93 6.82 5.84 -3.12
C VAL A 93 7.28 5.63 -4.56
N ASP A 94 7.45 6.71 -5.30
CA ASP A 94 8.15 6.70 -6.59
C ASP A 94 9.66 6.71 -6.33
N SER A 95 10.32 5.58 -6.52
CA SER A 95 11.76 5.43 -6.26
C SER A 95 12.63 6.20 -7.26
N SER A 96 12.06 6.66 -8.38
CA SER A 96 12.78 7.46 -9.37
C SER A 96 12.72 8.97 -9.12
N ASP A 97 11.90 9.41 -8.17
CA ASP A 97 11.69 10.82 -7.87
C ASP A 97 12.33 11.20 -6.52
N GLU A 98 13.66 11.21 -6.49
CA GLU A 98 14.43 11.52 -5.30
C GLU A 98 14.10 12.89 -4.71
N GLN A 99 13.76 13.87 -5.57
CA GLN A 99 13.44 15.23 -5.15
C GLN A 99 12.20 15.33 -4.26
N ARG A 100 11.27 14.37 -4.37
CA ARG A 100 10.04 14.33 -3.59
C ARG A 100 10.10 13.40 -2.37
N LEU A 101 11.23 12.77 -2.08
CA LEU A 101 11.35 11.89 -0.91
C LEU A 101 11.20 12.64 0.42
N GLY A 102 11.64 13.90 0.48
CA GLY A 102 11.38 14.78 1.64
C GLY A 102 9.89 15.00 1.87
N GLU A 103 9.12 15.24 0.81
CA GLU A 103 7.66 15.38 0.86
C GLU A 103 7.00 14.05 1.29
N CYS A 104 7.50 12.90 0.80
CA CYS A 104 7.06 11.59 1.24
C CYS A 104 7.25 11.41 2.75
N LEU A 105 8.41 11.80 3.28
CA LEU A 105 8.70 11.71 4.71
C LEU A 105 7.73 12.55 5.53
N GLU A 106 7.45 13.77 5.11
CA GLU A 106 6.49 14.67 5.80
C GLU A 106 5.09 14.06 5.85
N GLU A 107 4.57 13.59 4.72
CA GLU A 107 3.25 13.00 4.64
C GLU A 107 3.16 11.67 5.43
N LEU A 108 4.16 10.83 5.33
CA LEU A 108 4.22 9.58 6.08
C LEU A 108 4.28 9.83 7.59
N THR A 109 5.10 10.78 8.03
CA THR A 109 5.21 11.14 9.45
C THR A 109 3.87 11.64 10.00
N THR A 110 3.19 12.51 9.26
CA THR A 110 1.87 13.03 9.63
C THR A 110 0.85 11.89 9.72
N LEU A 111 0.82 11.03 8.72
CA LEU A 111 -0.08 9.88 8.63
C LEU A 111 0.07 8.93 9.82
N LEU A 112 1.30 8.62 10.21
CA LEU A 112 1.58 7.66 11.29
C LEU A 112 1.30 8.20 12.70
N GLN A 113 1.06 9.50 12.84
CA GLN A 113 0.65 10.15 14.10
C GLN A 113 -0.87 10.11 14.33
N GLU A 114 -1.64 9.72 13.33
CA GLU A 114 -3.10 9.67 13.43
C GLU A 114 -3.57 8.53 14.34
N ASP A 115 -4.47 8.86 15.27
CA ASP A 115 -5.01 7.92 16.26
C ASP A 115 -5.75 6.74 15.61
N ASP A 116 -6.47 7.00 14.52
CA ASP A 116 -7.23 5.99 13.77
C ASP A 116 -6.32 4.96 13.08
N LEU A 117 -5.04 5.29 12.89
CA LEU A 117 -4.05 4.44 12.27
C LEU A 117 -3.03 3.86 13.27
N LYS A 118 -3.29 4.04 14.56
CA LYS A 118 -2.43 3.51 15.60
C LYS A 118 -2.33 1.99 15.49
N ASP A 119 -1.09 1.49 15.58
CA ASP A 119 -0.78 0.06 15.53
C ASP A 119 -1.18 -0.66 14.21
N VAL A 120 -1.61 0.07 13.19
CA VAL A 120 -1.93 -0.50 11.88
C VAL A 120 -0.62 -0.90 11.17
N PRO A 121 -0.51 -2.16 10.66
CA PRO A 121 0.67 -2.59 9.91
C PRO A 121 0.89 -1.71 8.68
N LEU A 122 2.15 -1.36 8.41
CA LEU A 122 2.55 -0.51 7.29
C LEU A 122 3.39 -1.30 6.28
N LEU A 123 2.93 -1.31 5.04
CA LEU A 123 3.72 -1.74 3.89
C LEU A 123 4.10 -0.51 3.06
N VAL A 124 5.39 -0.26 2.88
CA VAL A 124 5.88 0.74 1.94
C VAL A 124 6.28 0.04 0.65
N PHE A 125 5.68 0.42 -0.47
CA PHE A 125 6.12 0.01 -1.79
C PHE A 125 7.12 1.04 -2.34
N ALA A 126 8.37 0.62 -2.51
CA ALA A 126 9.37 1.35 -3.28
C ALA A 126 9.15 1.00 -4.77
N ASN A 127 8.23 1.73 -5.41
CA ASN A 127 7.72 1.45 -6.73
C ASN A 127 8.59 2.01 -7.85
N LYS A 128 8.31 1.62 -9.07
CA LYS A 128 8.98 2.03 -10.31
C LYS A 128 10.43 1.52 -10.43
N GLN A 129 10.70 0.35 -9.88
CA GLN A 129 12.02 -0.30 -9.96
C GLN A 129 12.43 -0.69 -11.38
N ASP A 130 11.51 -0.68 -12.34
CA ASP A 130 11.77 -0.84 -13.76
C ASP A 130 12.52 0.33 -14.40
N LEU A 131 12.58 1.48 -13.73
CA LEU A 131 13.27 2.68 -14.22
C LEU A 131 14.76 2.66 -13.82
N ASP A 132 15.64 3.05 -14.74
CA ASP A 132 17.09 3.04 -14.54
C ASP A 132 17.57 3.95 -13.39
N LEU A 133 16.82 5.02 -13.10
CA LEU A 133 17.13 5.99 -12.04
C LEU A 133 16.46 5.68 -10.71
N ALA A 134 15.77 4.54 -10.60
CA ALA A 134 15.11 4.17 -9.35
C ALA A 134 16.14 3.90 -8.25
N LEU A 135 15.95 4.53 -7.09
CA LEU A 135 16.69 4.22 -5.88
C LEU A 135 16.32 2.81 -5.39
N GLU A 136 17.27 2.12 -4.81
CA GLU A 136 17.00 0.84 -4.15
C GLU A 136 16.09 1.03 -2.93
N ALA A 137 15.39 -0.03 -2.53
CA ALA A 137 14.50 0.01 -1.38
C ALA A 137 15.22 0.48 -0.09
N GLN A 138 16.48 0.08 0.08
CA GLN A 138 17.31 0.52 1.20
C GLN A 138 17.49 2.03 1.23
N GLU A 139 17.78 2.64 0.08
CA GLU A 139 17.95 4.09 -0.04
C GLU A 139 16.62 4.84 0.22
N VAL A 140 15.51 4.32 -0.31
CA VAL A 140 14.16 4.86 -0.02
C VAL A 140 13.85 4.78 1.48
N MET A 141 14.17 3.67 2.13
CA MET A 141 13.99 3.47 3.56
C MET A 141 14.75 4.50 4.40
N GLU A 142 16.01 4.76 4.04
CA GLU A 142 16.85 5.76 4.71
C GLU A 142 16.30 7.18 4.55
N HIS A 143 15.91 7.57 3.33
CA HIS A 143 15.33 8.89 3.05
C HIS A 143 13.99 9.11 3.75
N THR A 144 13.18 8.08 3.90
CA THR A 144 11.87 8.14 4.56
C THR A 144 11.93 7.79 6.05
N LYS A 145 13.11 7.53 6.58
CA LYS A 145 13.37 7.25 8.01
C LYS A 145 12.49 6.14 8.57
N LEU A 146 12.24 5.11 7.79
CA LEU A 146 11.41 3.98 8.22
C LEU A 146 12.01 3.27 9.44
N GLU A 147 13.35 3.24 9.56
CA GLU A 147 14.05 2.62 10.69
C GLU A 147 13.76 3.29 12.04
N ASP A 148 13.28 4.53 12.02
CA ASP A 148 12.90 5.26 13.24
C ASP A 148 11.50 4.87 13.74
N ILE A 149 10.75 4.05 12.99
CA ILE A 149 9.42 3.60 13.36
C ILE A 149 9.54 2.39 14.30
N ASP A 150 9.18 2.58 15.56
CA ASP A 150 9.27 1.55 16.61
C ASP A 150 7.92 1.11 17.19
N ASN A 151 6.82 1.79 16.82
CA ASN A 151 5.50 1.61 17.43
C ASN A 151 4.52 0.77 16.60
N ARG A 152 5.00 0.16 15.51
CA ARG A 152 4.19 -0.70 14.64
C ARG A 152 5.04 -1.67 13.83
N VAL A 153 4.40 -2.71 13.32
CA VAL A 153 5.04 -3.63 12.36
C VAL A 153 5.03 -2.98 10.98
N TRP A 154 6.16 -2.93 10.33
CA TRP A 154 6.29 -2.39 8.98
C TRP A 154 7.29 -3.20 8.15
N THR A 155 7.17 -3.07 6.84
CA THR A 155 8.17 -3.53 5.88
C THR A 155 8.24 -2.58 4.68
N ILE A 156 9.34 -2.64 3.95
CA ILE A 156 9.48 -2.02 2.65
C ILE A 156 9.69 -3.11 1.60
N GLN A 157 9.03 -2.97 0.47
CA GLN A 157 9.10 -3.91 -0.64
C GLN A 157 9.41 -3.16 -1.93
N ALA A 158 10.53 -3.48 -2.55
CA ALA A 158 10.84 -3.03 -3.92
C ALA A 158 9.85 -3.64 -4.90
N CYS A 159 9.29 -2.83 -5.78
CA CYS A 159 8.31 -3.31 -6.75
C CYS A 159 8.28 -2.50 -8.04
N SER A 160 7.64 -3.06 -9.05
CA SER A 160 7.24 -2.35 -10.26
C SER A 160 5.79 -2.71 -10.58
N ALA A 161 4.91 -1.71 -10.57
CA ALA A 161 3.53 -1.89 -11.00
C ALA A 161 3.44 -2.28 -12.49
N LEU A 162 4.42 -1.87 -13.29
CA LEU A 162 4.49 -2.15 -14.71
C LEU A 162 4.85 -3.61 -15.00
N THR A 163 5.89 -4.14 -14.34
CA THR A 163 6.35 -5.54 -14.51
C THR A 163 5.66 -6.52 -13.57
N LYS A 164 4.94 -6.00 -12.56
CA LYS A 164 4.31 -6.75 -11.47
C LYS A 164 5.29 -7.37 -10.46
N GLU A 165 6.60 -7.19 -10.61
CA GLU A 165 7.58 -7.68 -9.64
C GLU A 165 7.38 -7.05 -8.26
N GLY A 166 7.49 -7.86 -7.22
CA GLY A 166 7.44 -7.45 -5.82
C GLY A 166 6.04 -7.12 -5.28
N LEU A 167 5.01 -7.00 -6.12
CA LEU A 167 3.66 -6.65 -5.68
C LEU A 167 3.03 -7.75 -4.82
N GLU A 168 3.16 -8.98 -5.27
CA GLU A 168 2.59 -10.15 -4.60
C GLU A 168 3.23 -10.38 -3.24
N GLU A 169 4.55 -10.32 -3.20
CA GLU A 169 5.34 -10.50 -1.97
C GLU A 169 4.97 -9.47 -0.90
N GLY A 170 4.84 -8.20 -1.29
CA GLY A 170 4.44 -7.12 -0.38
C GLY A 170 3.03 -7.32 0.16
N MET A 171 2.07 -7.61 -0.70
CA MET A 171 0.68 -7.81 -0.30
C MET A 171 0.50 -9.08 0.52
N GLU A 172 1.21 -10.15 0.21
CA GLU A 172 1.20 -11.39 1.01
C GLU A 172 1.66 -11.12 2.44
N TRP A 173 2.76 -10.39 2.61
CA TRP A 173 3.24 -9.97 3.92
C TRP A 173 2.18 -9.18 4.69
N LEU A 174 1.54 -8.21 4.04
CA LEU A 174 0.53 -7.35 4.67
C LEU A 174 -0.70 -8.15 5.10
N VAL A 175 -1.25 -8.96 4.21
CA VAL A 175 -2.43 -9.80 4.50
C VAL A 175 -2.13 -10.79 5.62
N LYS A 176 -0.97 -11.44 5.61
CA LYS A 176 -0.52 -12.33 6.68
C LYS A 176 -0.44 -11.60 8.01
N THR A 177 0.18 -10.42 8.04
CA THR A 177 0.34 -9.60 9.25
C THR A 177 -1.02 -9.17 9.81
N ILE A 178 -1.94 -8.74 8.95
CA ILE A 178 -3.31 -8.39 9.35
C ILE A 178 -4.03 -9.60 9.97
N THR A 179 -3.91 -10.76 9.33
CA THR A 179 -4.57 -12.00 9.78
C THR A 179 -4.05 -12.42 11.14
N GLU A 180 -2.74 -12.46 11.33
CA GLU A 180 -2.10 -12.79 12.61
C GLU A 180 -2.52 -11.82 13.73
N LYS A 181 -2.60 -10.54 13.42
CA LYS A 181 -3.04 -9.52 14.38
C LYS A 181 -4.51 -9.71 14.80
N LYS A 182 -5.40 -10.03 13.85
CA LYS A 182 -6.83 -10.30 14.15
C LYS A 182 -7.04 -11.59 14.93
N GLU A 183 -6.19 -12.60 14.74
CA GLU A 183 -6.26 -13.86 15.48
C GLU A 183 -5.73 -13.74 16.91
N SER A 184 -4.85 -12.78 17.19
CA SER A 184 -4.28 -12.51 18.52
C SER A 184 -5.06 -11.50 19.37
N SER A 185 -6.12 -10.94 18.83
CA SER A 185 -6.98 -9.94 19.51
C SER A 185 -8.27 -10.59 20.12
#